data_4bb14aae8b4a62fc455789a7ccd81b86
#
_entry.id   4bb14aae8b4a62fc455789a7ccd81b86
#
_cell.length_a   1.000
_cell.length_b   1.000
_cell.length_c   1.000
_cell.angle_alpha   90.00
_cell.angle_beta   90.00
_cell.angle_gamma   90.00
#
_symmetry.space_group_name_H-M   'P 1'
#
loop_
_entity.id
_entity.type
_entity.pdbx_description
1 polymer ?
#
loop_
_entity_poly.entity_id
_entity_poly.type
_entity_poly.pdbx_seq_one_letter_code
_entity_poly.pdbx_strand_id
1 'polypeptide(L)'
;MDLGITDRTALITGADSGIGWATARLLLAEGVTVVITDRDQDELDAAAAKLDAPAGRLHAFAADITSVDELAALHDRVQEAVGDIDILVQSAGVTGAQGLFHEIDDEGWTQTIETDLLGPTRLVRQFLPSLRTGGWGRLVFVASEDAVQPYDDELPYCAAKAGILALAKGLSRSYATEGLLVNAVSPAFIHTPMTDAMMAKRAEQRGTDTAEAIESFLAEERPHLELQRRGEPEEVAAVIAFLCSDRASFVNGSNYRVDAGSVATI
;
A
#
# COMPACT_ATOMS: atom_id res chain seq x y z
N MET A 1 17.31 13.58 -6.85
CA MET A 1 16.52 13.86 -8.09
C MET A 1 15.37 14.72 -7.66
N ASP A 2 15.13 15.86 -8.28
CA ASP A 2 13.92 16.63 -8.04
C ASP A 2 12.71 15.89 -8.63
N LEU A 3 11.74 15.54 -7.81
CA LEU A 3 10.54 14.81 -8.21
C LEU A 3 9.45 15.71 -8.82
N GLY A 4 9.53 17.03 -8.62
CA GLY A 4 8.56 17.99 -9.16
C GLY A 4 7.18 17.92 -8.51
N ILE A 5 7.10 17.53 -7.23
CA ILE A 5 5.84 17.34 -6.49
C ILE A 5 5.70 18.26 -5.27
N THR A 6 6.59 19.22 -5.12
CA THR A 6 6.49 20.23 -4.05
C THR A 6 5.12 20.91 -4.14
N ASP A 7 4.51 21.15 -2.97
CA ASP A 7 3.17 21.74 -2.81
C ASP A 7 1.98 20.90 -3.32
N ARG A 8 2.20 19.63 -3.73
CA ARG A 8 1.12 18.68 -3.94
C ARG A 8 0.53 18.21 -2.60
N THR A 9 -0.68 17.65 -2.68
CA THR A 9 -1.38 17.07 -1.52
C THR A 9 -1.56 15.58 -1.73
N ALA A 10 -1.15 14.78 -0.74
CA ALA A 10 -1.25 13.32 -0.78
C ALA A 10 -2.11 12.76 0.34
N LEU A 11 -2.93 11.76 0.04
CA LEU A 11 -3.57 10.87 1.01
C LEU A 11 -2.89 9.50 0.95
N ILE A 12 -2.50 8.97 2.12
CA ILE A 12 -1.83 7.66 2.23
C ILE A 12 -2.57 6.81 3.25
N THR A 13 -3.03 5.63 2.86
CA THR A 13 -3.66 4.65 3.76
C THR A 13 -2.66 3.61 4.24
N GLY A 14 -2.90 2.96 5.38
CA GLY A 14 -1.94 2.03 5.97
C GLY A 14 -0.66 2.75 6.40
N ALA A 15 -0.81 3.95 6.95
CA ALA A 15 0.33 4.86 7.16
C ALA A 15 0.72 5.01 8.65
N ASP A 16 0.19 4.19 9.53
CA ASP A 16 0.67 4.03 10.91
C ASP A 16 2.04 3.37 10.99
N SER A 17 2.41 2.58 9.96
CA SER A 17 3.64 1.80 9.95
C SER A 17 4.11 1.41 8.53
N GLY A 18 5.20 0.68 8.43
CA GLY A 18 5.67 -0.02 7.24
C GLY A 18 5.80 0.87 6.00
N ILE A 19 5.29 0.37 4.86
CA ILE A 19 5.43 1.01 3.54
C ILE A 19 4.69 2.34 3.48
N GLY A 20 3.48 2.41 4.06
CA GLY A 20 2.68 3.64 4.07
C GLY A 20 3.37 4.75 4.85
N TRP A 21 3.90 4.45 6.05
CA TRP A 21 4.64 5.40 6.86
C TRP A 21 5.94 5.86 6.19
N ALA A 22 6.71 4.93 5.63
CA ALA A 22 7.95 5.26 4.90
C ALA A 22 7.67 6.15 3.68
N THR A 23 6.54 5.90 2.98
CA THR A 23 6.08 6.75 1.87
C THR A 23 5.68 8.14 2.36
N ALA A 24 4.94 8.25 3.47
CA ALA A 24 4.57 9.53 4.05
C ALA A 24 5.80 10.36 4.41
N ARG A 25 6.80 9.75 5.05
CA ARG A 25 8.07 10.39 5.39
C ARG A 25 8.80 10.92 4.15
N LEU A 26 8.87 10.12 3.09
CA LEU A 26 9.56 10.52 1.87
C LEU A 26 8.82 11.65 1.13
N LEU A 27 7.49 11.59 1.02
CA LEU A 27 6.71 12.64 0.37
C LEU A 27 6.75 13.97 1.15
N LEU A 28 6.73 13.92 2.49
CA LEU A 28 6.96 15.12 3.35
C LEU A 28 8.32 15.75 3.07
N ALA A 29 9.38 14.95 2.93
CA ALA A 29 10.73 15.44 2.63
C ALA A 29 10.82 16.09 1.23
N GLU A 30 9.95 15.69 0.29
CA GLU A 30 9.82 16.31 -1.05
C GLU A 30 8.89 17.54 -1.06
N GLY A 31 8.41 18.00 0.10
CA GLY A 31 7.56 19.19 0.24
C GLY A 31 6.09 18.98 -0.08
N VAL A 32 5.61 17.75 -0.03
CA VAL A 32 4.18 17.40 -0.19
C VAL A 32 3.45 17.66 1.13
N THR A 33 2.20 18.12 1.07
CA THR A 33 1.28 18.08 2.21
C THR A 33 0.67 16.69 2.28
N VAL A 34 0.83 16.01 3.42
CA VAL A 34 0.47 14.60 3.56
C VAL A 34 -0.68 14.44 4.57
N VAL A 35 -1.70 13.72 4.15
CA VAL A 35 -2.73 13.17 5.05
C VAL A 35 -2.44 11.69 5.20
N ILE A 36 -2.26 11.23 6.43
CA ILE A 36 -2.13 9.81 6.75
C ILE A 36 -3.43 9.29 7.35
N THR A 37 -3.77 8.04 7.01
CA THR A 37 -4.94 7.37 7.59
C THR A 37 -4.66 5.90 7.85
N ASP A 38 -5.20 5.43 8.98
CA ASP A 38 -5.30 4.03 9.36
C ASP A 38 -6.52 3.89 10.30
N ARG A 39 -6.80 2.68 10.81
CA ARG A 39 -8.00 2.41 11.62
C ARG A 39 -7.94 2.96 13.03
N ASP A 40 -6.76 2.92 13.65
CA ASP A 40 -6.56 3.31 15.04
C ASP A 40 -5.97 4.72 15.14
N GLN A 41 -6.67 5.64 15.79
CA GLN A 41 -6.22 7.03 15.92
C GLN A 41 -4.99 7.16 16.82
N ASP A 42 -4.90 6.38 17.89
CA ASP A 42 -3.79 6.49 18.85
C ASP A 42 -2.49 5.97 18.21
N GLU A 43 -2.56 4.87 17.45
CA GLU A 43 -1.41 4.34 16.69
C GLU A 43 -1.01 5.33 15.58
N LEU A 44 -1.98 5.91 14.90
CA LEU A 44 -1.74 6.89 13.84
C LEU A 44 -1.12 8.19 14.38
N ASP A 45 -1.56 8.68 15.54
CA ASP A 45 -0.97 9.86 16.20
C ASP A 45 0.46 9.57 16.67
N ALA A 46 0.72 8.36 17.19
CA ALA A 46 2.07 7.93 17.56
C ALA A 46 3.00 7.80 16.33
N ALA A 47 2.47 7.40 15.20
CA ALA A 47 3.21 7.35 13.92
C ALA A 47 3.49 8.76 13.38
N ALA A 48 2.49 9.64 13.42
CA ALA A 48 2.61 11.04 13.00
C ALA A 48 3.67 11.80 13.82
N ALA A 49 3.73 11.56 15.14
CA ALA A 49 4.71 12.18 16.02
C ALA A 49 6.18 11.82 15.69
N LYS A 50 6.40 10.73 14.96
CA LYS A 50 7.74 10.30 14.50
C LYS A 50 8.11 10.87 13.12
N LEU A 51 7.16 11.51 12.45
CA LEU A 51 7.40 12.17 11.16
C LEU A 51 7.86 13.62 11.40
N ASP A 52 9.04 13.96 10.87
CA ASP A 52 9.56 15.33 10.94
C ASP A 52 8.86 16.19 9.87
N ALA A 53 7.66 16.66 10.21
CA ALA A 53 6.83 17.41 9.29
C ALA A 53 6.79 18.91 9.65
N PRO A 54 6.97 19.82 8.68
CA PRO A 54 6.69 21.23 8.88
C PRO A 54 5.24 21.47 9.34
N ALA A 55 5.03 22.50 10.16
CA ALA A 55 3.69 22.82 10.65
C ALA A 55 2.68 22.98 9.49
N GLY A 56 1.54 22.31 9.60
CA GLY A 56 0.47 22.33 8.60
C GLY A 56 0.71 21.43 7.37
N ARG A 57 1.80 20.67 7.32
CA ARG A 57 2.09 19.74 6.20
C ARG A 57 1.72 18.28 6.49
N LEU A 58 1.32 17.96 7.72
CA LEU A 58 0.90 16.61 8.11
C LEU A 58 -0.43 16.64 8.85
N HIS A 59 -1.35 15.79 8.41
CA HIS A 59 -2.64 15.56 9.05
C HIS A 59 -2.84 14.06 9.26
N ALA A 60 -3.47 13.68 10.38
CA ALA A 60 -3.69 12.28 10.75
C ALA A 60 -5.18 12.06 11.05
N PHE A 61 -5.85 11.24 10.27
CA PHE A 61 -7.29 11.00 10.37
C PHE A 61 -7.58 9.51 10.33
N ALA A 62 -8.08 8.95 11.44
CA ALA A 62 -8.46 7.54 11.45
C ALA A 62 -9.70 7.27 10.61
N ALA A 63 -9.67 6.15 9.88
CA ALA A 63 -10.81 5.59 9.17
C ALA A 63 -10.58 4.12 8.81
N ASP A 64 -11.60 3.29 8.98
CA ASP A 64 -11.63 1.94 8.43
C ASP A 64 -12.06 1.99 6.96
N ILE A 65 -11.18 1.55 6.06
CA ILE A 65 -11.46 1.56 4.61
C ILE A 65 -12.58 0.58 4.21
N THR A 66 -12.97 -0.33 5.07
CA THR A 66 -14.11 -1.23 4.84
C THR A 66 -15.45 -0.57 5.14
N SER A 67 -15.46 0.51 5.92
CA SER A 67 -16.64 1.28 6.31
C SER A 67 -16.94 2.42 5.33
N VAL A 68 -18.08 2.34 4.65
CA VAL A 68 -18.52 3.38 3.71
C VAL A 68 -18.72 4.73 4.42
N ASP A 69 -19.29 4.70 5.63
CA ASP A 69 -19.58 5.92 6.41
C ASP A 69 -18.29 6.59 6.91
N GLU A 70 -17.30 5.78 7.34
CA GLU A 70 -16.02 6.33 7.78
C GLU A 70 -15.20 6.88 6.60
N LEU A 71 -15.28 6.27 5.42
CA LEU A 71 -14.67 6.83 4.21
C LEU A 71 -15.32 8.16 3.80
N ALA A 72 -16.63 8.31 3.95
CA ALA A 72 -17.30 9.59 3.70
C ALA A 72 -16.84 10.66 4.71
N ALA A 73 -16.80 10.31 6.01
CA ALA A 73 -16.28 11.21 7.05
C ALA A 73 -14.80 11.56 6.85
N LEU A 74 -13.98 10.61 6.44
CA LEU A 74 -12.56 10.85 6.08
C LEU A 74 -12.47 11.87 4.94
N HIS A 75 -13.26 11.70 3.88
CA HIS A 75 -13.28 12.63 2.75
C HIS A 75 -13.61 14.05 3.20
N ASP A 76 -14.66 14.23 4.02
CA ASP A 76 -15.07 15.55 4.52
C ASP A 76 -13.95 16.20 5.36
N ARG A 77 -13.30 15.43 6.25
CA ARG A 77 -12.15 15.90 7.05
C ARG A 77 -10.95 16.29 6.18
N VAL A 78 -10.66 15.53 5.14
CA VAL A 78 -9.58 15.84 4.20
C VAL A 78 -9.90 17.12 3.43
N GLN A 79 -11.12 17.26 2.92
CA GLN A 79 -11.56 18.45 2.19
C GLN A 79 -11.49 19.72 3.07
N GLU A 80 -11.87 19.62 4.35
CA GLU A 80 -11.79 20.74 5.30
C GLU A 80 -10.34 21.12 5.61
N ALA A 81 -9.45 20.14 5.78
CA ALA A 81 -8.08 20.36 6.21
C ALA A 81 -7.14 20.82 5.10
N VAL A 82 -7.26 20.24 3.89
CA VAL A 82 -6.28 20.41 2.81
C VAL A 82 -6.91 20.65 1.43
N GLY A 83 -8.23 20.53 1.28
CA GLY A 83 -8.92 20.61 0.00
C GLY A 83 -8.74 19.34 -0.84
N ASP A 84 -8.71 19.50 -2.17
CA ASP A 84 -8.52 18.39 -3.11
C ASP A 84 -7.13 17.76 -2.96
N ILE A 85 -7.08 16.44 -3.09
CA ILE A 85 -5.80 15.70 -3.13
C ILE A 85 -5.34 15.51 -4.58
N ASP A 86 -4.04 15.58 -4.80
CA ASP A 86 -3.37 15.29 -6.08
C ASP A 86 -2.90 13.83 -6.17
N ILE A 87 -2.56 13.25 -5.02
CA ILE A 87 -1.92 11.94 -4.90
C ILE A 87 -2.72 11.07 -3.94
N LEU A 88 -3.00 9.82 -4.35
CA LEU A 88 -3.53 8.79 -3.47
C LEU A 88 -2.60 7.58 -3.49
N VAL A 89 -2.08 7.20 -2.33
CA VAL A 89 -1.33 5.95 -2.14
C VAL A 89 -2.17 5.00 -1.29
N GLN A 90 -2.65 3.94 -1.92
CA GLN A 90 -3.41 2.90 -1.24
C GLN A 90 -2.44 1.81 -0.79
N SER A 91 -2.08 1.84 0.50
CA SER A 91 -1.14 0.88 1.11
C SER A 91 -1.79 0.04 2.22
N ALA A 92 -2.95 0.42 2.74
CA ALA A 92 -3.67 -0.36 3.73
C ALA A 92 -4.01 -1.77 3.20
N GLY A 93 -3.82 -2.77 4.04
CA GLY A 93 -4.14 -4.16 3.73
C GLY A 93 -3.79 -5.08 4.89
N VAL A 94 -4.21 -6.34 4.78
CA VAL A 94 -3.96 -7.39 5.78
C VAL A 94 -3.45 -8.64 5.06
N THR A 95 -2.80 -9.56 5.79
CA THR A 95 -2.46 -10.89 5.23
C THR A 95 -3.70 -11.73 4.95
N GLY A 96 -4.82 -11.42 5.61
CA GLY A 96 -6.07 -12.15 5.47
C GLY A 96 -6.03 -13.54 6.09
N ALA A 97 -7.00 -14.38 5.68
CA ALA A 97 -7.10 -15.76 6.11
C ALA A 97 -6.02 -16.61 5.43
N GLN A 98 -5.34 -17.43 6.21
CA GLN A 98 -4.25 -18.30 5.80
C GLN A 98 -4.61 -19.78 6.05
N GLY A 99 -4.18 -20.64 5.15
CA GLY A 99 -4.41 -22.10 5.16
C GLY A 99 -4.61 -22.64 3.75
N LEU A 100 -4.69 -23.95 3.60
CA LEU A 100 -5.00 -24.57 2.32
C LEU A 100 -6.43 -24.22 1.89
N PHE A 101 -6.70 -24.22 0.61
CA PHE A 101 -7.98 -23.77 0.03
C PHE A 101 -9.22 -24.35 0.73
N HIS A 102 -9.20 -25.63 1.09
CA HIS A 102 -10.33 -26.31 1.74
C HIS A 102 -10.46 -26.04 3.24
N GLU A 103 -9.46 -25.37 3.85
CA GLU A 103 -9.44 -25.02 5.27
C GLU A 103 -9.92 -23.61 5.52
N ILE A 104 -9.94 -22.76 4.48
CA ILE A 104 -10.39 -21.37 4.57
C ILE A 104 -11.89 -21.32 4.29
N ASP A 105 -12.66 -20.87 5.27
CA ASP A 105 -14.11 -20.73 5.17
C ASP A 105 -14.54 -19.46 4.40
N ASP A 106 -15.84 -19.35 4.13
CA ASP A 106 -16.41 -18.21 3.42
C ASP A 106 -16.22 -16.88 4.17
N GLU A 107 -16.14 -16.92 5.50
CA GLU A 107 -15.90 -15.73 6.31
C GLU A 107 -14.48 -15.20 6.12
N GLY A 108 -13.47 -16.07 6.15
CA GLY A 108 -12.07 -15.73 5.89
C GLY A 108 -11.87 -15.16 4.49
N TRP A 109 -12.53 -15.75 3.48
CA TRP A 109 -12.56 -15.22 2.12
C TRP A 109 -13.18 -13.83 2.08
N THR A 110 -14.36 -13.66 2.67
CA THR A 110 -15.11 -12.41 2.66
C THR A 110 -14.33 -11.28 3.32
N GLN A 111 -13.76 -11.52 4.50
CA GLN A 111 -12.99 -10.51 5.25
C GLN A 111 -11.75 -10.07 4.47
N THR A 112 -11.02 -11.01 3.85
CA THR A 112 -9.83 -10.68 3.08
C THR A 112 -10.17 -9.87 1.84
N ILE A 113 -11.16 -10.28 1.06
CA ILE A 113 -11.62 -9.54 -0.14
C ILE A 113 -12.18 -8.16 0.25
N GLU A 114 -12.89 -8.08 1.36
CA GLU A 114 -13.45 -6.82 1.85
C GLU A 114 -12.35 -5.80 2.15
N THR A 115 -11.30 -6.22 2.85
CA THR A 115 -10.20 -5.33 3.25
C THR A 115 -9.25 -5.03 2.09
N ASP A 116 -8.83 -6.04 1.31
CA ASP A 116 -7.73 -5.89 0.35
C ASP A 116 -8.18 -5.56 -1.09
N LEU A 117 -9.49 -5.60 -1.37
CA LEU A 117 -10.03 -5.26 -2.69
C LEU A 117 -11.19 -4.29 -2.64
N LEU A 118 -12.24 -4.56 -1.85
CA LEU A 118 -13.44 -3.72 -1.84
C LEU A 118 -13.21 -2.41 -1.08
N GLY A 119 -12.49 -2.42 0.03
CA GLY A 119 -12.07 -1.24 0.77
C GLY A 119 -11.27 -0.27 -0.11
N PRO A 120 -10.17 -0.70 -0.74
CA PRO A 120 -9.44 0.07 -1.74
C PRO A 120 -10.32 0.63 -2.87
N THR A 121 -11.26 -0.18 -3.37
CA THR A 121 -12.19 0.24 -4.43
C THR A 121 -13.10 1.38 -3.97
N ARG A 122 -13.64 1.30 -2.74
CA ARG A 122 -14.48 2.35 -2.13
C ARG A 122 -13.69 3.63 -1.88
N LEU A 123 -12.48 3.49 -1.30
CA LEU A 123 -11.57 4.62 -1.07
C LEU A 123 -11.32 5.39 -2.37
N VAL A 124 -10.88 4.68 -3.42
CA VAL A 124 -10.63 5.31 -4.73
C VAL A 124 -11.88 5.99 -5.26
N ARG A 125 -13.05 5.35 -5.18
CA ARG A 125 -14.31 5.96 -5.64
C ARG A 125 -14.62 7.26 -4.92
N GLN A 126 -14.34 7.33 -3.62
CA GLN A 126 -14.58 8.51 -2.78
C GLN A 126 -13.68 9.69 -3.20
N PHE A 127 -12.40 9.44 -3.47
CA PHE A 127 -11.42 10.47 -3.79
C PHE A 127 -11.18 10.66 -5.30
N LEU A 128 -11.80 9.87 -6.16
CA LEU A 128 -11.64 9.95 -7.61
C LEU A 128 -11.95 11.33 -8.20
N PRO A 129 -13.01 12.04 -7.77
CA PRO A 129 -13.28 13.40 -8.25
C PRO A 129 -12.10 14.35 -8.01
N SER A 130 -11.56 14.36 -6.79
CA SER A 130 -10.43 15.18 -6.38
C SER A 130 -9.19 14.92 -7.26
N LEU A 131 -8.83 13.65 -7.45
CA LEU A 131 -7.67 13.23 -8.26
C LEU A 131 -7.74 13.65 -9.74
N ARG A 132 -8.92 14.03 -10.25
CA ARG A 132 -9.17 14.40 -11.66
C ARG A 132 -9.33 15.90 -11.86
N THR A 133 -9.58 16.67 -10.79
CA THR A 133 -10.00 18.08 -10.88
C THR A 133 -8.93 18.96 -11.52
N GLY A 134 -7.67 18.78 -11.20
CA GLY A 134 -6.56 19.65 -11.63
C GLY A 134 -5.92 19.28 -12.98
N GLY A 135 -6.38 18.21 -13.66
CA GLY A 135 -5.72 17.69 -14.87
C GLY A 135 -4.34 17.09 -14.60
N TRP A 136 -4.02 16.84 -13.31
CA TRP A 136 -2.83 16.17 -12.81
C TRP A 136 -3.20 15.35 -11.57
N GLY A 137 -3.06 14.06 -11.63
CA GLY A 137 -3.35 13.17 -10.51
C GLY A 137 -2.46 11.94 -10.55
N ARG A 138 -2.19 11.36 -9.37
CA ARG A 138 -1.42 10.13 -9.21
C ARG A 138 -2.14 9.19 -8.25
N LEU A 139 -2.35 7.96 -8.71
CA LEU A 139 -2.88 6.89 -7.87
C LEU A 139 -1.89 5.72 -7.91
N VAL A 140 -1.38 5.33 -6.75
CA VAL A 140 -0.49 4.19 -6.61
C VAL A 140 -1.10 3.18 -5.66
N PHE A 141 -1.30 1.96 -6.14
CA PHE A 141 -1.72 0.83 -5.31
C PHE A 141 -0.50 0.04 -4.84
N VAL A 142 -0.45 -0.29 -3.57
CA VAL A 142 0.45 -1.32 -3.06
C VAL A 142 -0.25 -2.68 -3.21
N ALA A 143 0.14 -3.40 -4.25
CA ALA A 143 -0.27 -4.77 -4.52
C ALA A 143 0.62 -5.77 -3.75
N SER A 144 1.02 -6.85 -4.38
CA SER A 144 1.99 -7.84 -3.87
C SER A 144 2.57 -8.65 -5.03
N GLU A 145 3.71 -9.31 -4.82
CA GLU A 145 4.18 -10.36 -5.71
C GLU A 145 3.16 -11.50 -5.85
N ASP A 146 2.40 -11.78 -4.80
CA ASP A 146 1.35 -12.80 -4.72
C ASP A 146 0.23 -12.59 -5.75
N ALA A 147 0.09 -11.34 -6.24
CA ALA A 147 -0.86 -11.03 -7.32
C ALA A 147 -0.54 -11.74 -8.65
N VAL A 148 0.71 -12.11 -8.85
CA VAL A 148 1.20 -12.75 -10.09
C VAL A 148 1.90 -14.09 -9.86
N GLN A 149 2.24 -14.40 -8.61
CA GLN A 149 2.83 -15.66 -8.16
C GLN A 149 2.10 -16.13 -6.89
N PRO A 150 0.89 -16.75 -7.04
CA PRO A 150 0.08 -17.17 -5.90
C PRO A 150 0.78 -18.24 -5.06
N TYR A 151 0.61 -18.13 -3.73
CA TYR A 151 1.03 -19.13 -2.75
C TYR A 151 -0.18 -19.92 -2.25
N ASP A 152 0.01 -21.20 -2.01
CA ASP A 152 -1.09 -22.15 -1.76
C ASP A 152 -1.88 -21.87 -0.48
N ASP A 153 -1.25 -21.25 0.51
CA ASP A 153 -1.81 -20.95 1.83
C ASP A 153 -2.31 -19.51 2.01
N GLU A 154 -2.26 -18.69 0.94
CA GLU A 154 -2.67 -17.27 0.96
C GLU A 154 -3.62 -16.91 -0.19
N LEU A 155 -4.41 -17.87 -0.70
CA LEU A 155 -5.22 -17.69 -1.90
C LEU A 155 -6.23 -16.53 -1.85
N PRO A 156 -6.92 -16.22 -0.73
CA PRO A 156 -7.79 -15.05 -0.66
C PRO A 156 -7.02 -13.75 -0.87
N TYR A 157 -5.83 -13.62 -0.28
CA TYR A 157 -4.95 -12.47 -0.44
C TYR A 157 -4.42 -12.36 -1.88
N CYS A 158 -3.93 -13.46 -2.45
CA CYS A 158 -3.49 -13.53 -3.84
C CYS A 158 -4.59 -13.06 -4.82
N ALA A 159 -5.82 -13.54 -4.63
CA ALA A 159 -6.97 -13.16 -5.45
C ALA A 159 -7.31 -11.67 -5.30
N ALA A 160 -7.30 -11.13 -4.07
CA ALA A 160 -7.52 -9.72 -3.81
C ALA A 160 -6.47 -8.84 -4.50
N LYS A 161 -5.18 -9.17 -4.33
CA LYS A 161 -4.07 -8.41 -4.90
C LYS A 161 -3.99 -8.52 -6.43
N ALA A 162 -4.38 -9.67 -7.01
CA ALA A 162 -4.59 -9.79 -8.46
C ALA A 162 -5.74 -8.88 -8.93
N GLY A 163 -6.83 -8.80 -8.16
CA GLY A 163 -7.94 -7.87 -8.39
C GLY A 163 -7.48 -6.40 -8.38
N ILE A 164 -6.58 -6.03 -7.47
CA ILE A 164 -5.97 -4.68 -7.41
C ILE A 164 -5.20 -4.38 -8.69
N LEU A 165 -4.40 -5.31 -9.23
CA LEU A 165 -3.69 -5.09 -10.50
C LEU A 165 -4.66 -4.87 -11.66
N ALA A 166 -5.76 -5.65 -11.72
CA ALA A 166 -6.79 -5.47 -12.72
C ALA A 166 -7.51 -4.12 -12.57
N LEU A 167 -7.84 -3.71 -11.33
CA LEU A 167 -8.45 -2.42 -11.02
C LEU A 167 -7.54 -1.26 -11.44
N ALA A 168 -6.25 -1.29 -11.05
CA ALA A 168 -5.27 -0.28 -11.42
C ALA A 168 -5.17 -0.13 -12.95
N LYS A 169 -5.11 -1.25 -13.68
CA LYS A 169 -5.08 -1.24 -15.15
C LYS A 169 -6.35 -0.68 -15.76
N GLY A 170 -7.52 -1.03 -15.23
CA GLY A 170 -8.80 -0.49 -15.67
C GLY A 170 -8.87 1.03 -15.51
N LEU A 171 -8.59 1.52 -14.30
CA LEU A 171 -8.61 2.95 -13.98
C LEU A 171 -7.60 3.75 -14.82
N SER A 172 -6.40 3.21 -15.05
CA SER A 172 -5.37 3.86 -15.86
C SER A 172 -5.84 4.16 -17.29
N ARG A 173 -6.70 3.30 -17.85
CA ARG A 173 -7.28 3.49 -19.19
C ARG A 173 -8.46 4.46 -19.18
N SER A 174 -9.24 4.44 -18.11
CA SER A 174 -10.46 5.22 -18.02
C SER A 174 -10.20 6.72 -17.86
N TYR A 175 -9.13 7.10 -17.13
CA TYR A 175 -8.95 8.48 -16.68
C TYR A 175 -7.63 9.14 -17.12
N ALA A 176 -6.82 8.48 -17.94
CA ALA A 176 -5.55 9.03 -18.42
C ALA A 176 -5.69 10.37 -19.15
N THR A 177 -6.74 10.53 -19.98
CA THR A 177 -7.02 11.77 -20.71
C THR A 177 -7.43 12.93 -19.82
N GLU A 178 -7.76 12.65 -18.55
CA GLU A 178 -8.09 13.64 -17.54
C GLU A 178 -6.88 13.97 -16.65
N GLY A 179 -5.69 13.43 -16.97
CA GLY A 179 -4.45 13.68 -16.26
C GLY A 179 -4.17 12.74 -15.08
N LEU A 180 -5.06 11.78 -14.77
CA LEU A 180 -4.85 10.80 -13.71
C LEU A 180 -4.02 9.62 -14.24
N LEU A 181 -2.82 9.44 -13.66
CA LEU A 181 -1.98 8.27 -13.91
C LEU A 181 -2.12 7.29 -12.74
N VAL A 182 -2.36 6.02 -13.09
CA VAL A 182 -2.62 4.96 -12.11
C VAL A 182 -1.63 3.83 -12.32
N ASN A 183 -0.89 3.49 -11.27
CA ASN A 183 0.11 2.42 -11.29
C ASN A 183 -0.02 1.53 -10.05
N ALA A 184 0.66 0.40 -10.06
CA ALA A 184 0.79 -0.49 -8.92
C ALA A 184 2.26 -0.75 -8.60
N VAL A 185 2.55 -0.98 -7.33
CA VAL A 185 3.83 -1.50 -6.84
C VAL A 185 3.56 -2.85 -6.21
N SER A 186 4.34 -3.85 -6.57
CA SER A 186 4.24 -5.21 -6.04
C SER A 186 5.49 -5.55 -5.24
N PRO A 187 5.49 -5.32 -3.93
CA PRO A 187 6.56 -5.76 -3.05
C PRO A 187 6.54 -7.28 -2.87
N ALA A 188 7.70 -7.84 -2.53
CA ALA A 188 7.80 -9.19 -1.99
C ALA A 188 7.83 -9.13 -0.44
N PHE A 189 8.75 -9.87 0.18
CA PHE A 189 8.87 -9.98 1.63
C PHE A 189 9.58 -8.74 2.21
N ILE A 190 8.81 -7.78 2.70
CA ILE A 190 9.29 -6.50 3.25
C ILE A 190 9.27 -6.52 4.79
N HIS A 191 10.24 -5.87 5.41
CA HIS A 191 10.33 -5.70 6.87
C HIS A 191 9.27 -4.71 7.36
N THR A 192 8.14 -5.22 7.80
CA THR A 192 6.98 -4.46 8.30
C THR A 192 6.41 -5.14 9.54
N PRO A 193 5.61 -4.46 10.37
CA PRO A 193 4.93 -5.12 11.49
C PRO A 193 4.13 -6.35 11.09
N MET A 194 3.52 -6.33 9.90
CA MET A 194 2.78 -7.47 9.35
C MET A 194 3.68 -8.70 9.17
N THR A 195 4.83 -8.54 8.53
CA THR A 195 5.78 -9.65 8.32
C THR A 195 6.55 -10.03 9.58
N ASP A 196 6.75 -9.09 10.50
CA ASP A 196 7.32 -9.38 11.82
C ASP A 196 6.39 -10.28 12.63
N ALA A 197 5.08 -9.99 12.65
CA ALA A 197 4.08 -10.84 13.30
C ALA A 197 4.03 -12.25 12.66
N MET A 198 4.14 -12.34 11.33
CA MET A 198 4.21 -13.61 10.60
C MET A 198 5.46 -14.41 11.03
N MET A 199 6.62 -13.77 11.12
CA MET A 199 7.86 -14.45 11.53
C MET A 199 7.86 -14.81 13.00
N ALA A 200 7.28 -14.00 13.88
CA ALA A 200 7.10 -14.35 15.29
C ALA A 200 6.23 -15.62 15.46
N LYS A 201 5.11 -15.69 14.72
CA LYS A 201 4.25 -16.88 14.68
C LYS A 201 5.00 -18.13 14.17
N ARG A 202 5.80 -17.98 13.11
CA ARG A 202 6.62 -19.08 12.55
C ARG A 202 7.67 -19.55 13.57
N ALA A 203 8.33 -18.61 14.25
CA ALA A 203 9.32 -18.91 15.30
C ALA A 203 8.69 -19.73 16.43
N GLU A 204 7.51 -19.31 16.92
CA GLU A 204 6.76 -20.03 17.95
C GLU A 204 6.40 -21.46 17.49
N GLN A 205 5.86 -21.62 16.30
CA GLN A 205 5.48 -22.92 15.73
C GLN A 205 6.64 -23.87 15.57
N ARG A 206 7.86 -23.37 15.30
CA ARG A 206 9.07 -24.17 15.08
C ARG A 206 9.95 -24.30 16.31
N GLY A 207 9.65 -23.57 17.38
CA GLY A 207 10.47 -23.54 18.59
C GLY A 207 11.85 -22.92 18.36
N THR A 208 11.91 -21.91 17.46
CA THR A 208 13.14 -21.19 17.08
C THR A 208 13.06 -19.72 17.48
N ASP A 209 14.10 -18.95 17.23
CA ASP A 209 14.02 -17.50 17.32
C ASP A 209 13.56 -16.86 15.99
N THR A 210 13.29 -15.54 16.02
CA THR A 210 12.80 -14.82 14.85
C THR A 210 13.83 -14.76 13.71
N ALA A 211 15.13 -14.73 14.00
CA ALA A 211 16.18 -14.71 12.99
C ALA A 211 16.24 -16.03 12.22
N GLU A 212 16.19 -17.16 12.94
CA GLU A 212 16.11 -18.50 12.35
C GLU A 212 14.80 -18.70 11.56
N ALA A 213 13.68 -18.12 12.06
CA ALA A 213 12.41 -18.16 11.36
C ALA A 213 12.48 -17.42 10.02
N ILE A 214 13.12 -16.24 9.96
CA ILE A 214 13.33 -15.47 8.73
C ILE A 214 14.22 -16.25 7.76
N GLU A 215 15.35 -16.79 8.22
CA GLU A 215 16.28 -17.56 7.40
C GLU A 215 15.58 -18.78 6.79
N SER A 216 14.87 -19.55 7.60
CA SER A 216 14.13 -20.72 7.13
C SER A 216 12.97 -20.34 6.18
N PHE A 217 12.31 -19.22 6.41
CA PHE A 217 11.26 -18.73 5.52
C PHE A 217 11.81 -18.36 4.14
N LEU A 218 12.91 -17.63 4.11
CA LEU A 218 13.58 -17.26 2.85
C LEU A 218 14.03 -18.52 2.08
N ALA A 219 14.61 -19.50 2.76
CA ALA A 219 15.11 -20.71 2.12
C ALA A 219 13.99 -21.64 1.62
N GLU A 220 12.90 -21.77 2.37
CA GLU A 220 11.87 -22.77 2.10
C GLU A 220 10.71 -22.21 1.29
N GLU A 221 10.22 -21.00 1.63
CA GLU A 221 9.00 -20.42 1.06
C GLU A 221 9.30 -19.35 -0.01
N ARG A 222 10.47 -18.74 0.03
CA ARG A 222 10.88 -17.68 -0.92
C ARG A 222 12.26 -17.96 -1.56
N PRO A 223 12.50 -19.18 -2.09
CA PRO A 223 13.83 -19.58 -2.61
C PRO A 223 14.27 -18.74 -3.82
N HIS A 224 13.34 -18.07 -4.50
CA HIS A 224 13.61 -17.21 -5.66
C HIS A 224 13.89 -15.75 -5.30
N LEU A 225 13.85 -15.39 -4.02
CA LEU A 225 14.20 -14.04 -3.58
C LEU A 225 15.73 -13.90 -3.59
N GLU A 226 16.28 -13.48 -4.74
CA GLU A 226 17.71 -13.56 -5.07
C GLU A 226 18.62 -12.75 -4.13
N LEU A 227 18.12 -11.69 -3.52
CA LEU A 227 18.89 -10.89 -2.56
C LEU A 227 18.98 -11.54 -1.16
N GLN A 228 18.28 -12.64 -0.91
CA GLN A 228 18.33 -13.45 0.31
C GLN A 228 18.16 -12.63 1.60
N ARG A 229 17.35 -11.57 1.55
CA ARG A 229 16.96 -10.72 2.69
C ARG A 229 15.57 -10.16 2.51
N ARG A 230 14.98 -9.69 3.59
CA ARG A 230 13.80 -8.84 3.48
C ARG A 230 14.17 -7.51 2.82
N GLY A 231 13.26 -6.94 2.03
CA GLY A 231 13.34 -5.56 1.61
C GLY A 231 13.00 -4.63 2.76
N GLU A 232 13.45 -3.37 2.69
CA GLU A 232 13.07 -2.35 3.65
C GLU A 232 11.89 -1.51 3.09
N PRO A 233 10.99 -1.00 3.95
CA PRO A 233 9.88 -0.15 3.52
C PRO A 233 10.32 1.03 2.66
N GLU A 234 11.49 1.59 2.93
CA GLU A 234 12.09 2.70 2.18
C GLU A 234 12.41 2.35 0.74
N GLU A 235 12.77 1.09 0.46
CA GLU A 235 13.05 0.62 -0.90
C GLU A 235 11.77 0.62 -1.75
N VAL A 236 10.64 0.29 -1.14
CA VAL A 236 9.31 0.35 -1.78
C VAL A 236 8.83 1.80 -1.89
N ALA A 237 8.96 2.59 -0.83
CA ALA A 237 8.57 4.01 -0.79
C ALA A 237 9.28 4.83 -1.87
N ALA A 238 10.54 4.53 -2.17
CA ALA A 238 11.28 5.22 -3.24
C ALA A 238 10.63 5.02 -4.62
N VAL A 239 10.15 3.81 -4.92
CA VAL A 239 9.44 3.51 -6.18
C VAL A 239 8.06 4.19 -6.17
N ILE A 240 7.34 4.16 -5.05
CA ILE A 240 6.05 4.85 -4.92
C ILE A 240 6.22 6.35 -5.15
N ALA A 241 7.20 7.00 -4.53
CA ALA A 241 7.46 8.42 -4.69
C ALA A 241 7.81 8.77 -6.16
N PHE A 242 8.62 7.93 -6.84
CA PHE A 242 8.86 8.09 -8.27
C PHE A 242 7.55 8.04 -9.07
N LEU A 243 6.67 7.08 -8.81
CA LEU A 243 5.39 6.94 -9.52
C LEU A 243 4.42 8.08 -9.22
N CYS A 244 4.52 8.71 -8.06
CA CYS A 244 3.77 9.90 -7.68
C CYS A 244 4.32 11.19 -8.31
N SER A 245 5.44 11.15 -9.01
CA SER A 245 6.20 12.33 -9.44
C SER A 245 5.90 12.77 -10.88
N ASP A 246 6.40 13.95 -11.26
CA ASP A 246 6.45 14.41 -12.64
C ASP A 246 7.42 13.58 -13.49
N ARG A 247 8.38 12.90 -12.86
CA ARG A 247 9.34 12.03 -13.55
C ARG A 247 8.69 10.77 -14.12
N ALA A 248 7.53 10.38 -13.59
CA ALA A 248 6.71 9.27 -14.08
C ALA A 248 5.59 9.70 -15.04
N SER A 249 5.66 10.88 -15.64
CA SER A 249 4.58 11.46 -16.47
C SER A 249 4.17 10.62 -17.69
N PHE A 250 4.97 9.65 -18.08
CA PHE A 250 4.64 8.70 -19.17
C PHE A 250 4.50 7.25 -18.68
N VAL A 251 4.38 7.07 -17.36
CA VAL A 251 4.19 5.75 -16.73
C VAL A 251 2.73 5.64 -16.29
N ASN A 252 1.98 4.75 -16.93
CA ASN A 252 0.55 4.57 -16.64
C ASN A 252 0.10 3.12 -16.87
N GLY A 253 -0.62 2.56 -15.91
CA GLY A 253 -1.14 1.20 -15.95
C GLY A 253 -0.07 0.12 -15.85
N SER A 254 1.03 0.42 -15.19
CA SER A 254 2.17 -0.48 -14.97
C SER A 254 2.16 -1.06 -13.56
N ASN A 255 2.69 -2.27 -13.43
CA ASN A 255 3.01 -2.91 -12.17
C ASN A 255 4.53 -2.91 -12.00
N TYR A 256 5.02 -2.23 -10.96
CA TYR A 256 6.44 -2.18 -10.61
C TYR A 256 6.73 -3.17 -9.50
N ARG A 257 7.45 -4.22 -9.81
CA ARG A 257 7.89 -5.19 -8.81
C ARG A 257 9.07 -4.63 -8.02
N VAL A 258 8.98 -4.74 -6.69
CA VAL A 258 10.06 -4.47 -5.73
C VAL A 258 10.26 -5.75 -4.93
N ASP A 259 10.73 -6.77 -5.61
CA ASP A 259 10.62 -8.17 -5.22
C ASP A 259 11.96 -8.91 -5.19
N ALA A 260 13.09 -8.21 -5.41
CA ALA A 260 14.42 -8.82 -5.43
C ALA A 260 14.52 -10.06 -6.36
N GLY A 261 13.71 -10.10 -7.44
CA GLY A 261 13.69 -11.22 -8.38
C GLY A 261 12.83 -12.41 -7.94
N SER A 262 12.01 -12.27 -6.88
CA SER A 262 11.20 -13.37 -6.34
C SER A 262 10.21 -13.93 -7.35
N VAL A 263 9.59 -13.08 -8.18
CA VAL A 263 8.68 -13.54 -9.24
C VAL A 263 9.47 -14.10 -10.42
N ALA A 264 9.25 -15.37 -10.74
CA ALA A 264 10.03 -16.11 -11.73
C ALA A 264 9.79 -15.70 -13.20
N THR A 265 8.86 -14.77 -13.47
CA THR A 265 8.52 -14.30 -14.83
C THR A 265 9.00 -12.88 -15.09
N ILE A 266 9.19 -12.54 -16.36
CA ILE A 266 9.46 -11.17 -16.82
C ILE A 266 8.17 -10.33 -16.91
#